data_28ae4f45317aa7d529c5c12eb6061e0c
#
_entry.id   28ae4f45317aa7d529c5c12eb6061e0c
#
_cell.length_a   1.000
_cell.length_b   1.000
_cell.length_c   1.000
_cell.angle_alpha   90.00
_cell.angle_beta   90.00
_cell.angle_gamma   90.00
#
_symmetry.space_group_name_H-M   'P 1'
#
loop_
_entity.id
_entity.type
_entity.pdbx_description
1 polymer ?
#
loop_
_entity_poly.entity_id
_entity_poly.type
_entity_poly.pdbx_seq_one_letter_code
_entity_poly.pdbx_strand_id
1 'polypeptide(L)'
;MIVLIPDLQIPLHDKQFVSALCQFVADHKKRITRVVTMGDELDFTSMGRWSESTPLAYTRQLGNERNQWVKIAEDLQVTDTIRSNHTDRLATGIMRRLPGLLDVPEFELPNFMGLPELDINWHPQGLRLADWILLHGDESGTSQIAGTTARRLAEKTGLNVACGHVHRAGLVPHTTSINGKLTRTLWGMEVGHAMDY
;
A
#
# COMPACT_ATOMS: atom_id res chain seq x y z
N MET A 1 8.48 -2.22 -17.37
CA MET A 1 8.05 -1.09 -16.54
C MET A 1 7.29 -1.64 -15.34
N ILE A 2 7.57 -1.13 -14.13
CA ILE A 2 6.81 -1.43 -12.92
C ILE A 2 5.99 -0.19 -12.60
N VAL A 3 4.71 -0.37 -12.29
CA VAL A 3 3.80 0.70 -11.86
C VAL A 3 3.59 0.53 -10.36
N LEU A 4 3.80 1.61 -9.60
CA LEU A 4 3.54 1.65 -8.17
C LEU A 4 2.25 2.43 -7.94
N ILE A 5 1.26 1.80 -7.30
CA ILE A 5 -0.03 2.40 -6.99
C ILE A 5 0.05 2.90 -5.55
N PRO A 6 -0.07 4.21 -5.32
CA PRO A 6 -0.05 4.75 -3.96
C PRO A 6 -1.36 4.46 -3.22
N ASP A 7 -1.39 4.84 -1.96
CA ASP A 7 -2.48 4.68 -1.00
C ASP A 7 -3.84 5.07 -1.62
N LEU A 8 -4.68 4.08 -1.90
CA LEU A 8 -6.03 4.26 -2.47
C LEU A 8 -7.04 4.64 -1.38
N GLN A 9 -6.92 4.02 -0.23
CA GLN A 9 -7.82 4.16 0.93
C GLN A 9 -9.32 4.11 0.53
N ILE A 10 -9.69 3.09 -0.23
CA ILE A 10 -11.08 2.88 -0.67
C ILE A 10 -12.01 2.89 0.56
N PRO A 11 -13.08 3.69 0.56
CA PRO A 11 -13.74 4.34 -0.59
C PRO A 11 -13.33 5.80 -0.84
N LEU A 12 -12.26 6.30 -0.22
CA LEU A 12 -11.83 7.71 -0.25
C LEU A 12 -10.91 8.05 -1.45
N HIS A 13 -10.75 7.12 -2.37
CA HIS A 13 -9.89 7.30 -3.55
C HIS A 13 -10.44 8.33 -4.55
N ASP A 14 -9.55 9.05 -5.21
CA ASP A 14 -9.88 9.92 -6.34
C ASP A 14 -10.27 9.07 -7.56
N LYS A 15 -11.56 9.06 -7.86
CA LYS A 15 -12.12 8.26 -8.96
C LYS A 15 -11.60 8.68 -10.34
N GLN A 16 -11.32 9.98 -10.53
CA GLN A 16 -10.80 10.47 -11.81
C GLN A 16 -9.34 10.05 -11.99
N PHE A 17 -8.53 10.17 -10.95
CA PHE A 17 -7.15 9.69 -10.95
C PHE A 17 -7.09 8.17 -11.19
N VAL A 18 -7.89 7.37 -10.47
CA VAL A 18 -7.93 5.91 -10.65
C VAL A 18 -8.37 5.54 -12.07
N SER A 19 -9.39 6.22 -12.62
CA SER A 19 -9.82 5.98 -14.01
C SER A 19 -8.71 6.29 -15.03
N ALA A 20 -7.98 7.41 -14.84
CA ALA A 20 -6.85 7.75 -15.71
C ALA A 20 -5.70 6.72 -15.57
N LEU A 21 -5.48 6.21 -14.37
CA LEU A 21 -4.47 5.19 -14.10
C LEU A 21 -4.84 3.85 -14.76
N CYS A 22 -6.11 3.42 -14.69
CA CYS A 22 -6.60 2.23 -15.41
C CYS A 22 -6.38 2.38 -16.93
N GLN A 23 -6.68 3.55 -17.50
CA GLN A 23 -6.41 3.82 -18.91
C GLN A 23 -4.92 3.74 -19.23
N PHE A 24 -4.07 4.36 -18.38
CA PHE A 24 -2.62 4.27 -18.53
C PHE A 24 -2.11 2.83 -18.52
N VAL A 25 -2.59 2.00 -17.60
CA VAL A 25 -2.22 0.58 -17.51
C VAL A 25 -2.65 -0.16 -18.76
N ALA A 26 -3.87 0.05 -19.24
CA ALA A 26 -4.39 -0.57 -20.47
C ALA A 26 -3.55 -0.20 -21.70
N ASP A 27 -3.23 1.09 -21.87
CA ASP A 27 -2.46 1.61 -23.00
C ASP A 27 -1.01 1.10 -23.02
N HIS A 28 -0.46 0.81 -21.83
CA HIS A 28 0.94 0.41 -21.66
C HIS A 28 1.12 -1.08 -21.30
N LYS A 29 0.06 -1.90 -21.37
CA LYS A 29 0.03 -3.30 -20.94
C LYS A 29 1.25 -4.11 -21.44
N LYS A 30 1.65 -3.95 -22.70
CA LYS A 30 2.80 -4.68 -23.29
C LYS A 30 4.16 -4.32 -22.65
N ARG A 31 4.26 -3.18 -21.98
CA ARG A 31 5.49 -2.68 -21.36
C ARG A 31 5.50 -2.86 -19.84
N ILE A 32 4.32 -3.01 -19.22
CA ILE A 32 4.17 -3.22 -17.79
C ILE A 32 4.45 -4.68 -17.47
N THR A 33 5.37 -4.92 -16.55
CA THR A 33 5.73 -6.24 -16.06
C THR A 33 5.15 -6.53 -14.67
N ARG A 34 4.86 -5.48 -13.90
CA ARG A 34 4.20 -5.56 -12.58
C ARG A 34 3.40 -4.29 -12.31
N VAL A 35 2.29 -4.48 -11.62
CA VAL A 35 1.51 -3.41 -10.98
C VAL A 35 1.46 -3.73 -9.50
N VAL A 36 2.07 -2.89 -8.67
CA VAL A 36 2.25 -3.11 -7.24
C VAL A 36 1.49 -2.05 -6.46
N THR A 37 0.56 -2.46 -5.61
CA THR A 37 -0.04 -1.53 -4.64
C THR A 37 0.87 -1.42 -3.42
N MET A 38 1.02 -0.19 -2.93
CA MET A 38 1.97 0.15 -1.87
C MET A 38 1.36 0.05 -0.47
N GLY A 39 0.26 -0.71 -0.33
CA GLY A 39 -0.54 -0.79 0.87
C GLY A 39 -1.63 0.28 0.92
N ASP A 40 -2.43 0.25 1.98
CA ASP A 40 -3.57 1.15 2.22
C ASP A 40 -4.57 1.17 1.03
N GLU A 41 -4.82 -0.01 0.45
CA GLU A 41 -5.84 -0.19 -0.59
C GLU A 41 -7.24 0.10 -0.04
N LEU A 42 -7.52 -0.40 1.17
CA LEU A 42 -8.78 -0.22 1.89
C LEU A 42 -8.54 0.65 3.13
N ASP A 43 -9.44 1.60 3.38
CA ASP A 43 -9.33 2.45 4.58
C ASP A 43 -9.70 1.70 5.86
N PHE A 44 -10.62 0.72 5.77
CA PHE A 44 -11.12 0.00 6.94
C PHE A 44 -11.58 0.91 8.09
N THR A 45 -12.19 2.06 7.76
CA THR A 45 -12.68 3.03 8.76
C THR A 45 -13.54 2.38 9.82
N SER A 46 -14.44 1.47 9.41
CA SER A 46 -15.33 0.73 10.31
C SER A 46 -14.59 -0.18 11.30
N MET A 47 -13.38 -0.61 10.98
CA MET A 47 -12.53 -1.43 11.85
C MET A 47 -11.55 -0.59 12.68
N GLY A 48 -11.47 0.70 12.42
CA GLY A 48 -10.62 1.65 13.13
C GLY A 48 -10.96 1.81 14.61
N ARG A 49 -10.03 2.38 15.38
CA ARG A 49 -10.15 2.58 16.82
C ARG A 49 -11.33 3.48 17.23
N TRP A 50 -11.67 4.45 16.38
CA TRP A 50 -12.63 5.52 16.65
C TRP A 50 -13.95 5.36 15.91
N SER A 51 -14.23 4.18 15.39
CA SER A 51 -15.47 3.95 14.65
C SER A 51 -16.69 3.97 15.58
N GLU A 52 -17.64 4.84 15.27
CA GLU A 52 -18.95 4.97 15.93
C GLU A 52 -20.08 4.19 15.23
N SER A 53 -19.76 3.50 14.14
CA SER A 53 -20.75 2.82 13.31
C SER A 53 -21.42 1.63 14.01
N THR A 54 -22.67 1.35 13.70
CA THR A 54 -23.36 0.17 14.18
C THR A 54 -22.84 -1.11 13.53
N PRO A 55 -22.97 -2.29 14.16
CA PRO A 55 -22.52 -3.56 13.56
C PRO A 55 -23.03 -3.81 12.13
N LEU A 56 -24.29 -3.43 11.83
CA LEU A 56 -24.85 -3.57 10.50
C LEU A 56 -24.21 -2.61 9.49
N ALA A 57 -23.87 -1.38 9.91
CA ALA A 57 -23.16 -0.43 9.07
C ALA A 57 -21.74 -0.94 8.73
N TYR A 58 -21.05 -1.57 9.68
CA TYR A 58 -19.76 -2.21 9.45
C TYR A 58 -19.81 -3.25 8.34
N THR A 59 -20.75 -4.18 8.41
CA THR A 59 -20.86 -5.25 7.42
C THR A 59 -21.08 -4.69 6.02
N ARG A 60 -21.95 -3.70 5.87
CA ARG A 60 -22.19 -3.05 4.57
C ARG A 60 -20.96 -2.29 4.08
N GLN A 61 -20.28 -1.58 4.96
CA GLN A 61 -19.10 -0.81 4.61
C GLN A 61 -17.96 -1.71 4.15
N LEU A 62 -17.60 -2.74 4.92
CA LEU A 62 -16.55 -3.70 4.57
C LEU A 62 -16.82 -4.40 3.23
N GLY A 63 -18.07 -4.84 3.02
CA GLY A 63 -18.46 -5.45 1.75
C GLY A 63 -18.35 -4.48 0.55
N ASN A 64 -18.72 -3.22 0.75
CA ASN A 64 -18.60 -2.19 -0.30
C ASN A 64 -17.13 -1.86 -0.61
N GLU A 65 -16.28 -1.71 0.41
CA GLU A 65 -14.85 -1.49 0.26
C GLU A 65 -14.21 -2.63 -0.53
N ARG A 66 -14.47 -3.89 -0.11
CA ARG A 66 -13.99 -5.08 -0.81
C ARG A 66 -14.44 -5.14 -2.27
N ASN A 67 -15.73 -4.90 -2.54
CA ASN A 67 -16.25 -4.96 -3.91
C ASN A 67 -15.63 -3.89 -4.82
N GLN A 68 -15.40 -2.69 -4.30
CA GLN A 68 -14.70 -1.63 -5.04
C GLN A 68 -13.24 -1.99 -5.29
N TRP A 69 -12.56 -2.54 -4.28
CA TRP A 69 -11.18 -3.02 -4.41
C TRP A 69 -11.05 -4.08 -5.51
N VAL A 70 -11.84 -5.14 -5.45
CA VAL A 70 -11.79 -6.23 -6.46
C VAL A 70 -11.89 -5.65 -7.87
N LYS A 71 -12.87 -4.78 -8.11
CA LYS A 71 -13.03 -4.14 -9.42
C LYS A 71 -11.82 -3.30 -9.83
N ILE A 72 -11.31 -2.47 -8.93
CA ILE A 72 -10.14 -1.61 -9.20
C ILE A 72 -8.90 -2.46 -9.44
N ALA A 73 -8.70 -3.53 -8.67
CA ALA A 73 -7.56 -4.43 -8.82
C ALA A 73 -7.57 -5.15 -10.18
N GLU A 74 -8.74 -5.59 -10.64
CA GLU A 74 -8.93 -6.16 -11.98
C GLU A 74 -8.63 -5.14 -13.09
N ASP A 75 -9.24 -3.95 -13.00
CA ASP A 75 -9.07 -2.88 -13.99
C ASP A 75 -7.60 -2.41 -14.08
N LEU A 76 -6.90 -2.33 -12.95
CA LEU A 76 -5.48 -1.99 -12.86
C LEU A 76 -4.55 -3.17 -13.18
N GLN A 77 -5.06 -4.40 -13.27
CA GLN A 77 -4.26 -5.61 -13.44
C GLN A 77 -3.18 -5.73 -12.35
N VAL A 78 -3.55 -5.51 -11.10
CA VAL A 78 -2.64 -5.59 -9.94
C VAL A 78 -2.02 -6.99 -9.89
N THR A 79 -0.71 -7.05 -9.73
CA THR A 79 0.05 -8.30 -9.63
C THR A 79 0.57 -8.57 -8.23
N ASP A 80 0.81 -7.52 -7.46
CA ASP A 80 1.43 -7.61 -6.15
C ASP A 80 0.83 -6.55 -5.20
N THR A 81 0.68 -6.90 -3.93
CA THR A 81 0.30 -5.96 -2.87
C THR A 81 1.16 -6.16 -1.63
N ILE A 82 1.43 -5.10 -0.88
CA ILE A 82 2.23 -5.15 0.34
C ILE A 82 1.38 -4.82 1.58
N ARG A 83 1.82 -5.31 2.73
CA ARG A 83 1.19 -5.03 4.03
C ARG A 83 1.22 -3.53 4.34
N SER A 84 0.19 -3.03 5.03
CA SER A 84 0.11 -1.67 5.55
C SER A 84 -0.55 -1.61 6.94
N ASN A 85 -0.46 -0.45 7.59
CA ASN A 85 -1.12 -0.24 8.86
C ASN A 85 -2.65 -0.25 8.75
N HIS A 86 -3.25 0.13 7.62
CA HIS A 86 -4.70 0.03 7.40
C HIS A 86 -5.12 -1.42 7.18
N THR A 87 -4.35 -2.22 6.45
CA THR A 87 -4.65 -3.64 6.28
C THR A 87 -4.64 -4.40 7.61
N ASP A 88 -3.78 -4.00 8.55
CA ASP A 88 -3.74 -4.58 9.91
C ASP A 88 -4.99 -4.24 10.73
N ARG A 89 -5.79 -3.24 10.33
CA ARG A 89 -7.05 -2.87 11.02
C ARG A 89 -8.07 -4.01 10.99
N LEU A 90 -8.10 -4.81 9.93
CA LEU A 90 -9.02 -5.94 9.82
C LEU A 90 -8.79 -6.92 10.98
N ALA A 91 -7.60 -7.49 11.08
CA ALA A 91 -7.26 -8.45 12.15
C ALA A 91 -7.40 -7.83 13.54
N THR A 92 -6.92 -6.58 13.73
CA THR A 92 -7.01 -5.86 15.01
C THR A 92 -8.46 -5.59 15.40
N GLY A 93 -9.31 -5.23 14.45
CA GLY A 93 -10.73 -4.98 14.67
C GLY A 93 -11.48 -6.25 15.03
N ILE A 94 -11.20 -7.36 14.35
CA ILE A 94 -11.75 -8.69 14.67
C ILE A 94 -11.32 -9.11 16.06
N MET A 95 -10.02 -9.04 16.37
CA MET A 95 -9.49 -9.41 17.69
C MET A 95 -10.19 -8.65 18.83
N ARG A 96 -10.48 -7.38 18.64
CA ARG A 96 -11.10 -6.54 19.68
C ARG A 96 -12.61 -6.79 19.85
N ARG A 97 -13.33 -7.10 18.77
CA ARG A 97 -14.80 -7.11 18.75
C ARG A 97 -15.40 -8.51 18.61
N LEU A 98 -14.73 -9.38 17.87
CA LEU A 98 -15.22 -10.72 17.51
C LEU A 98 -14.05 -11.71 17.49
N PRO A 99 -13.33 -11.91 18.63
CA PRO A 99 -12.10 -12.73 18.66
C PRO A 99 -12.30 -14.16 18.17
N GLY A 100 -13.51 -14.72 18.28
CA GLY A 100 -13.82 -16.05 17.76
C GLY A 100 -13.80 -16.18 16.24
N LEU A 101 -13.64 -15.08 15.50
CA LEU A 101 -13.51 -15.10 14.04
C LEU A 101 -12.06 -15.00 13.55
N LEU A 102 -11.07 -14.91 14.45
CA LEU A 102 -9.65 -14.80 14.06
C LEU A 102 -9.14 -16.01 13.28
N ASP A 103 -9.63 -17.20 13.60
CA ASP A 103 -9.22 -18.45 12.96
C ASP A 103 -10.12 -18.84 11.77
N VAL A 104 -11.01 -17.94 11.35
CA VAL A 104 -11.88 -18.15 10.19
C VAL A 104 -11.15 -17.67 8.94
N PRO A 105 -10.79 -18.55 7.98
CA PRO A 105 -9.92 -18.23 6.86
C PRO A 105 -10.42 -17.06 5.99
N GLU A 106 -11.74 -16.89 5.88
CA GLU A 106 -12.36 -15.82 5.09
C GLU A 106 -12.07 -14.42 5.64
N PHE A 107 -11.67 -14.32 6.91
CA PHE A 107 -11.26 -13.06 7.56
C PHE A 107 -9.75 -12.85 7.61
N GLU A 108 -8.95 -13.78 7.15
CA GLU A 108 -7.54 -13.50 6.85
C GLU A 108 -7.47 -12.47 5.72
N LEU A 109 -6.60 -11.49 5.86
CA LEU A 109 -6.55 -10.35 4.94
C LEU A 109 -6.45 -10.76 3.46
N PRO A 110 -5.57 -11.69 3.04
CA PRO A 110 -5.50 -12.10 1.64
C PRO A 110 -6.82 -12.65 1.11
N ASN A 111 -7.50 -13.50 1.89
CA ASN A 111 -8.78 -14.10 1.52
C ASN A 111 -9.89 -13.06 1.52
N PHE A 112 -9.91 -12.19 2.53
CA PHE A 112 -10.87 -11.09 2.59
C PHE A 112 -10.77 -10.17 1.38
N MET A 113 -9.56 -9.84 0.94
CA MET A 113 -9.32 -8.99 -0.23
C MET A 113 -9.50 -9.74 -1.56
N GLY A 114 -9.67 -11.06 -1.54
CA GLY A 114 -9.80 -11.88 -2.76
C GLY A 114 -8.49 -12.00 -3.53
N LEU A 115 -7.34 -11.90 -2.85
CA LEU A 115 -6.03 -11.94 -3.54
C LEU A 115 -5.77 -13.26 -4.26
N PRO A 116 -6.11 -14.44 -3.69
CA PRO A 116 -5.94 -15.71 -4.39
C PRO A 116 -6.79 -15.81 -5.68
N GLU A 117 -8.05 -15.34 -5.64
CA GLU A 117 -8.95 -15.36 -6.79
C GLU A 117 -8.51 -14.41 -7.90
N LEU A 118 -7.83 -13.33 -7.52
CA LEU A 118 -7.30 -12.31 -8.45
C LEU A 118 -5.87 -12.62 -8.93
N ASP A 119 -5.25 -13.72 -8.46
CA ASP A 119 -3.84 -14.08 -8.73
C ASP A 119 -2.87 -12.96 -8.32
N ILE A 120 -3.15 -12.31 -7.17
CA ILE A 120 -2.32 -11.23 -6.61
C ILE A 120 -1.41 -11.78 -5.53
N ASN A 121 -0.11 -11.52 -5.64
CA ASN A 121 0.87 -11.92 -4.64
C ASN A 121 0.83 -11.00 -3.41
N TRP A 122 0.73 -11.58 -2.23
CA TRP A 122 0.79 -10.87 -0.95
C TRP A 122 2.21 -10.83 -0.37
N HIS A 123 2.69 -9.63 -0.02
CA HIS A 123 4.02 -9.40 0.53
C HIS A 123 3.97 -8.77 1.94
N PRO A 124 3.82 -9.55 3.02
CA PRO A 124 3.68 -9.03 4.38
C PRO A 124 4.94 -8.33 4.92
N GLN A 125 6.11 -8.60 4.33
CA GLN A 125 7.40 -8.00 4.74
C GLN A 125 7.96 -7.04 3.70
N GLY A 126 7.12 -6.57 2.75
CA GLY A 126 7.55 -5.77 1.60
C GLY A 126 8.04 -6.62 0.44
N LEU A 127 8.22 -5.98 -0.71
CA LEU A 127 8.60 -6.62 -1.98
C LEU A 127 10.00 -6.16 -2.42
N ARG A 128 10.94 -7.11 -2.51
CA ARG A 128 12.28 -6.80 -3.01
C ARG A 128 12.33 -6.94 -4.54
N LEU A 129 12.82 -5.89 -5.21
CA LEU A 129 12.99 -5.81 -6.66
C LEU A 129 14.41 -5.31 -6.96
N ALA A 130 15.31 -6.22 -7.29
CA ALA A 130 16.74 -5.94 -7.49
C ALA A 130 17.36 -5.21 -6.27
N ASP A 131 17.79 -3.98 -6.45
CA ASP A 131 18.40 -3.11 -5.42
C ASP A 131 17.38 -2.19 -4.71
N TRP A 132 16.10 -2.34 -5.00
CA TRP A 132 14.99 -1.67 -4.33
C TRP A 132 14.24 -2.63 -3.41
N ILE A 133 13.71 -2.07 -2.32
CA ILE A 133 12.66 -2.69 -1.52
C ILE A 133 11.45 -1.77 -1.48
N LEU A 134 10.29 -2.34 -1.75
CA LEU A 134 9.00 -1.67 -1.64
C LEU A 134 8.43 -1.97 -0.26
N LEU A 135 8.16 -0.94 0.51
CA LEU A 135 7.60 -0.98 1.87
C LEU A 135 6.37 -0.07 1.92
N HIS A 136 5.51 -0.26 2.92
CA HIS A 136 4.41 0.70 3.07
C HIS A 136 4.92 2.06 3.56
N GLY A 137 5.76 2.11 4.58
CA GLY A 137 6.33 3.34 5.13
C GLY A 137 6.05 3.57 6.61
N ASP A 138 5.17 2.76 7.22
CA ASP A 138 4.87 2.77 8.66
C ASP A 138 5.95 2.08 9.51
N GLU A 139 6.93 1.42 8.88
CA GLU A 139 8.06 0.76 9.55
C GLU A 139 9.07 1.76 10.14
N SER A 140 8.88 3.04 9.93
CA SER A 140 9.73 4.12 10.42
C SER A 140 8.89 5.30 10.92
N GLY A 141 9.51 6.18 11.70
CA GLY A 141 8.88 7.45 12.07
C GLY A 141 8.65 8.33 10.84
N THR A 142 7.42 8.84 10.69
CA THR A 142 7.03 9.71 9.57
C THR A 142 7.70 11.09 9.64
N SER A 143 7.89 11.72 8.49
CA SER A 143 8.44 13.08 8.38
C SER A 143 7.45 13.99 7.65
N GLN A 144 7.44 15.27 8.02
CA GLN A 144 6.69 16.31 7.31
C GLN A 144 7.35 16.72 5.97
N ILE A 145 8.64 16.37 5.79
CA ILE A 145 9.42 16.72 4.60
C ILE A 145 9.36 15.54 3.63
N ALA A 146 8.88 15.79 2.42
CA ALA A 146 8.75 14.78 1.35
C ALA A 146 10.06 14.05 1.07
N GLY A 147 9.99 12.73 0.87
CA GLY A 147 11.12 11.85 0.61
C GLY A 147 11.94 11.46 1.85
N THR A 148 11.73 12.11 3.00
CA THR A 148 12.56 11.89 4.19
C THR A 148 12.27 10.56 4.88
N THR A 149 11.01 10.11 4.92
CA THR A 149 10.65 8.81 5.50
C THR A 149 11.30 7.68 4.70
N ALA A 150 11.13 7.69 3.38
CA ALA A 150 11.74 6.71 2.48
C ALA A 150 13.29 6.75 2.55
N ARG A 151 13.89 7.95 2.64
CA ARG A 151 15.35 8.09 2.81
C ARG A 151 15.85 7.44 4.10
N ARG A 152 15.14 7.63 5.22
CA ARG A 152 15.50 6.99 6.50
C ARG A 152 15.38 5.46 6.43
N LEU A 153 14.34 4.97 5.75
CA LEU A 153 14.19 3.54 5.50
C LEU A 153 15.33 3.01 4.61
N ALA A 154 15.73 3.76 3.58
CA ALA A 154 16.86 3.38 2.73
C ALA A 154 18.19 3.29 3.52
N GLU A 155 18.41 4.25 4.41
CA GLU A 155 19.56 4.23 5.33
C GLU A 155 19.53 3.01 6.26
N LYS A 156 18.36 2.70 6.85
CA LYS A 156 18.16 1.57 7.77
C LYS A 156 18.30 0.21 7.10
N THR A 157 17.75 0.06 5.89
CA THR A 157 17.74 -1.22 5.16
C THR A 157 19.01 -1.46 4.34
N GLY A 158 19.73 -0.39 4.02
CA GLY A 158 20.86 -0.47 3.11
C GLY A 158 20.47 -0.73 1.64
N LEU A 159 19.22 -0.49 1.26
CA LEU A 159 18.69 -0.64 -0.09
C LEU A 159 18.03 0.68 -0.54
N ASN A 160 17.79 0.84 -1.84
CA ASN A 160 16.86 1.85 -2.29
C ASN A 160 15.45 1.50 -1.79
N VAL A 161 14.68 2.49 -1.37
CA VAL A 161 13.32 2.26 -0.83
C VAL A 161 12.30 3.09 -1.60
N ALA A 162 11.18 2.46 -1.98
CA ALA A 162 9.98 3.17 -2.34
C ALA A 162 8.89 2.87 -1.29
N CYS A 163 8.14 3.90 -0.86
CA CYS A 163 7.05 3.72 0.10
C CYS A 163 5.88 4.68 -0.14
N GLY A 164 4.69 4.30 0.38
CA GLY A 164 3.46 5.09 0.52
C GLY A 164 3.36 5.77 1.89
N HIS A 165 2.20 5.62 2.55
CA HIS A 165 1.89 5.97 3.94
C HIS A 165 1.88 7.48 4.28
N VAL A 166 2.87 8.24 3.85
CA VAL A 166 3.03 9.65 4.23
C VAL A 166 2.25 10.61 3.34
N HIS A 167 1.57 10.12 2.32
CA HIS A 167 0.76 10.87 1.35
C HIS A 167 1.51 12.02 0.66
N ARG A 168 2.84 11.91 0.55
CA ARG A 168 3.71 12.88 -0.12
C ARG A 168 4.46 12.22 -1.25
N ALA A 169 4.78 12.99 -2.28
CA ALA A 169 5.63 12.55 -3.37
C ALA A 169 7.02 13.20 -3.24
N GLY A 170 8.06 12.38 -3.32
CA GLY A 170 9.43 12.88 -3.26
C GLY A 170 10.45 11.80 -3.54
N LEU A 171 11.57 12.19 -4.16
CA LEU A 171 12.72 11.31 -4.41
C LEU A 171 13.97 11.98 -3.85
N VAL A 172 14.60 11.37 -2.84
CA VAL A 172 15.70 11.97 -2.09
C VAL A 172 16.86 10.98 -1.98
N PRO A 173 18.11 11.42 -2.30
CA PRO A 173 19.28 10.59 -2.11
C PRO A 173 19.76 10.58 -0.65
N HIS A 174 20.35 9.47 -0.24
CA HIS A 174 21.20 9.33 0.93
C HIS A 174 22.61 8.94 0.47
N THR A 175 23.54 9.86 0.60
CA THR A 175 24.90 9.70 0.10
C THR A 175 25.87 9.54 1.26
N THR A 176 26.70 8.51 1.21
CA THR A 176 27.82 8.32 2.15
C THR A 176 29.14 8.58 1.45
N SER A 177 30.09 9.16 2.20
CA SER A 177 31.45 9.39 1.71
C SER A 177 32.48 9.06 2.79
N ILE A 178 33.67 8.61 2.38
CA ILE A 178 34.80 8.37 3.25
C ILE A 178 35.97 9.20 2.70
N ASN A 179 36.59 10.01 3.56
CA ASN A 179 37.69 10.89 3.20
C ASN A 179 37.40 11.75 1.95
N GLY A 180 36.19 12.30 1.85
CA GLY A 180 35.74 13.13 0.74
C GLY A 180 35.44 12.37 -0.57
N LYS A 181 35.58 11.05 -0.59
CA LYS A 181 35.21 10.22 -1.74
C LYS A 181 33.83 9.61 -1.54
N LEU A 182 32.94 9.79 -2.51
CA LEU A 182 31.64 9.15 -2.55
C LEU A 182 31.81 7.62 -2.52
N THR A 183 31.18 6.95 -1.55
CA THR A 183 31.23 5.49 -1.40
C THR A 183 29.93 4.84 -1.84
N ARG A 184 28.79 5.50 -1.60
CA ARG A 184 27.49 4.94 -1.91
C ARG A 184 26.41 6.04 -1.99
N THR A 185 25.45 5.86 -2.87
CA THR A 185 24.18 6.61 -2.88
C THR A 185 23.03 5.63 -2.84
N LEU A 186 22.13 5.81 -1.89
CA LEU A 186 20.83 5.15 -1.81
C LEU A 186 19.73 6.16 -2.11
N TRP A 187 18.60 5.68 -2.60
CA TRP A 187 17.44 6.52 -2.93
C TRP A 187 16.25 6.15 -2.06
N GLY A 188 15.59 7.16 -1.52
CA GLY A 188 14.28 7.06 -0.89
C GLY A 188 13.24 7.74 -1.76
N MET A 189 12.19 7.01 -2.15
CA MET A 189 11.06 7.49 -2.95
C MET A 189 9.76 7.34 -2.17
N GLU A 190 9.06 8.45 -1.96
CA GLU A 190 7.67 8.48 -1.47
C GLU A 190 6.76 8.66 -2.69
N VAL A 191 5.77 7.78 -2.86
CA VAL A 191 4.98 7.68 -4.11
C VAL A 191 3.70 8.53 -4.11
N GLY A 192 3.41 9.23 -3.00
CA GLY A 192 2.19 10.04 -2.88
C GLY A 192 0.99 9.23 -2.40
N HIS A 193 -0.19 9.63 -2.84
CA HIS A 193 -1.49 8.96 -2.56
C HIS A 193 -2.43 9.11 -3.75
N ALA A 194 -3.49 8.31 -3.77
CA ALA A 194 -4.55 8.35 -4.76
C ALA A 194 -5.92 8.69 -4.13
N MET A 195 -5.91 9.42 -3.03
CA MET A 195 -7.11 9.84 -2.30
C MET A 195 -7.66 11.16 -2.85
N ASP A 196 -8.97 11.35 -2.71
CA ASP A 196 -9.67 12.63 -2.89
C ASP A 196 -9.73 13.37 -1.54
N TYR A 197 -9.18 14.58 -1.48
CA TYR A 197 -9.16 15.45 -0.30
C TYR A 197 -10.04 16.68 -0.50
#